data_0e7b5aac98cafa83e1003d70b65af8e9
#
_entry.id   0e7b5aac98cafa83e1003d70b65af8e9
#
_cell.length_a   1.000
_cell.length_b   1.000
_cell.length_c   1.000
_cell.angle_alpha   90.00
_cell.angle_beta   90.00
_cell.angle_gamma   90.00
#
_symmetry.space_group_name_H-M   'P 1'
#
loop_
_entity.id
_entity.type
_entity.pdbx_description
1 polymer ?
#
loop_
_entity_poly.entity_id
_entity_poly.type
_entity_poly.pdbx_seq_one_letter_code
_entity_poly.pdbx_strand_id
1 'polypeptide(L)'
;MAGTQVNPTRMELTRLKQKLQTAVKGHRLLKDKRDELMREFLDLVRLNMELRLKVEEGIRGANRSFVLAKAGMSEETLRAALMAPKQEVILKQGSKNVMSVDIPVFDYDTRTADQNDIYSYGFAFTSSDLDGAVHSLAEVLPDMLKLAETEKSCQLMAAEIEKTRRRVNALEHVIIPETQEGIRYITMKLDENERSTQVRLMKVKDMMLEDAHKYSEKQK
;
A
#
# COMPACT_ATOMS: atom_id res chain seq x y z
N MET A 1 -18.61 -25.40 -2.68
CA MET A 1 -17.41 -25.00 -3.45
C MET A 1 -17.68 -25.37 -4.91
N ALA A 2 -17.73 -24.42 -5.80
CA ALA A 2 -17.91 -24.69 -7.23
C ALA A 2 -16.59 -25.31 -7.73
N GLY A 3 -16.62 -26.61 -8.00
CA GLY A 3 -15.47 -27.33 -8.51
C GLY A 3 -15.07 -26.72 -9.85
N THR A 4 -13.86 -26.18 -9.92
CA THR A 4 -13.25 -25.74 -11.17
C THR A 4 -13.26 -26.92 -12.12
N GLN A 5 -14.08 -26.84 -13.20
CA GLN A 5 -14.06 -27.86 -14.26
C GLN A 5 -12.73 -27.72 -15.00
N VAL A 6 -11.73 -28.43 -14.52
CA VAL A 6 -10.42 -28.48 -15.14
C VAL A 6 -10.35 -29.72 -16.02
N ASN A 7 -10.05 -29.56 -17.30
CA ASN A 7 -9.87 -30.68 -18.21
C ASN A 7 -8.63 -31.51 -17.81
N PRO A 8 -8.77 -32.82 -17.54
CA PRO A 8 -7.66 -33.67 -17.07
C PRO A 8 -6.71 -34.05 -18.23
N THR A 9 -5.84 -33.11 -18.61
CA THR A 9 -4.84 -33.31 -19.66
C THR A 9 -3.43 -33.09 -19.09
N ARG A 10 -2.41 -33.75 -19.68
CA ARG A 10 -1.00 -33.56 -19.30
C ARG A 10 -0.54 -32.10 -19.50
N MET A 11 -1.09 -31.44 -20.53
CA MET A 11 -0.77 -30.03 -20.82
C MET A 11 -1.27 -29.11 -19.70
N GLU A 12 -2.52 -29.31 -19.24
CA GLU A 12 -3.10 -28.52 -18.16
C GLU A 12 -2.42 -28.80 -16.82
N LEU A 13 -1.99 -30.05 -16.56
CA LEU A 13 -1.17 -30.37 -15.40
C LEU A 13 0.13 -29.57 -15.35
N THR A 14 0.84 -29.47 -16.47
CA THR A 14 2.09 -28.69 -16.55
C THR A 14 1.83 -27.21 -16.33
N ARG A 15 0.77 -26.67 -16.94
CA ARG A 15 0.34 -25.30 -16.77
C ARG A 15 -0.01 -24.95 -15.32
N LEU A 16 -0.76 -25.81 -14.63
CA LEU A 16 -1.11 -25.63 -13.22
C LEU A 16 0.12 -25.72 -12.30
N LYS A 17 1.06 -26.63 -12.59
CA LYS A 17 2.32 -26.70 -11.83
C LYS A 17 3.14 -25.41 -11.97
N GLN A 18 3.24 -24.85 -13.17
CA GLN A 18 3.91 -23.57 -13.40
C GLN A 18 3.18 -22.41 -12.70
N LYS A 19 1.84 -22.40 -12.80
CA LYS A 19 1.00 -21.41 -12.09
C LYS A 19 1.21 -21.48 -10.57
N LEU A 20 1.23 -22.69 -10.00
CA LEU A 20 1.50 -22.90 -8.57
C LEU A 20 2.88 -22.38 -8.18
N GLN A 21 3.92 -22.69 -8.95
CA GLN A 21 5.27 -22.23 -8.67
C GLN A 21 5.36 -20.69 -8.71
N THR A 22 4.72 -20.06 -9.69
CA THR A 22 4.65 -18.60 -9.79
C THR A 22 3.86 -17.99 -8.64
N ALA A 23 2.73 -18.59 -8.26
CA ALA A 23 1.90 -18.14 -7.13
C ALA A 23 2.66 -18.22 -5.80
N VAL A 24 3.40 -19.29 -5.53
CA VAL A 24 4.20 -19.46 -4.31
C VAL A 24 5.35 -18.44 -4.26
N LYS A 25 6.05 -18.22 -5.39
CA LYS A 25 7.10 -17.18 -5.47
C LYS A 25 6.51 -15.79 -5.28
N GLY A 26 5.39 -15.49 -5.94
CA GLY A 26 4.68 -14.21 -5.83
C GLY A 26 4.17 -13.95 -4.41
N HIS A 27 3.61 -14.97 -3.75
CA HIS A 27 3.19 -14.88 -2.35
C HIS A 27 4.35 -14.49 -1.42
N ARG A 28 5.51 -15.14 -1.56
CA ARG A 28 6.70 -14.82 -0.76
C ARG A 28 7.16 -13.38 -0.97
N LEU A 29 7.31 -12.95 -2.23
CA LEU A 29 7.77 -11.60 -2.56
C LEU A 29 6.78 -10.52 -2.10
N LEU A 30 5.46 -10.76 -2.21
CA LEU A 30 4.46 -9.83 -1.72
C LEU A 30 4.41 -9.77 -0.19
N LYS A 31 4.67 -10.90 0.49
CA LYS A 31 4.80 -10.94 1.94
C LYS A 31 5.99 -10.13 2.41
N ASP A 32 7.17 -10.33 1.80
CA ASP A 32 8.39 -9.59 2.11
C ASP A 32 8.18 -8.07 1.86
N LYS A 33 7.55 -7.72 0.71
CA LYS A 33 7.18 -6.32 0.42
C LYS A 33 6.25 -5.72 1.48
N ARG A 34 5.21 -6.46 1.90
CA ARG A 34 4.27 -5.99 2.93
C ARG A 34 4.98 -5.75 4.26
N ASP A 35 5.85 -6.65 4.66
CA ASP A 35 6.54 -6.59 5.94
C ASP A 35 7.51 -5.41 5.99
N GLU A 36 8.17 -5.09 4.87
CA GLU A 36 9.03 -3.91 4.76
C GLU A 36 8.23 -2.60 4.73
N LEU A 37 7.14 -2.53 3.93
CA LEU A 37 6.23 -1.39 3.98
C LEU A 37 5.67 -1.14 5.38
N MET A 38 5.40 -2.20 6.15
CA MET A 38 4.91 -2.06 7.52
C MET A 38 5.97 -1.45 8.46
N ARG A 39 7.26 -1.77 8.27
CA ARG A 39 8.35 -1.15 9.06
C ARG A 39 8.45 0.34 8.78
N GLU A 40 8.54 0.71 7.51
CA GLU A 40 8.59 2.14 7.12
C GLU A 40 7.35 2.90 7.57
N PHE A 41 6.16 2.29 7.47
CA PHE A 41 4.93 2.87 7.96
C PHE A 41 4.96 3.14 9.46
N LEU A 42 5.46 2.21 10.27
CA LEU A 42 5.55 2.41 11.73
C LEU A 42 6.52 3.54 12.09
N ASP A 43 7.62 3.68 11.36
CA ASP A 43 8.58 4.78 11.58
C ASP A 43 7.96 6.13 11.20
N LEU A 44 7.23 6.20 10.08
CA LEU A 44 6.47 7.40 9.71
C LEU A 44 5.36 7.75 10.71
N VAL A 45 4.67 6.76 11.27
CA VAL A 45 3.63 7.00 12.29
C VAL A 45 4.24 7.60 13.56
N ARG A 46 5.42 7.13 13.98
CA ARG A 46 6.13 7.72 15.13
C ARG A 46 6.49 9.17 14.87
N LEU A 47 7.10 9.44 13.70
CA LEU A 47 7.45 10.79 13.28
C LEU A 47 6.22 11.71 13.21
N ASN A 48 5.13 11.21 12.65
CA ASN A 48 3.85 11.93 12.58
C ASN A 48 3.35 12.32 13.97
N MET A 49 3.42 11.39 14.92
CA MET A 49 2.97 11.60 16.30
C MET A 49 3.81 12.69 17.00
N GLU A 50 5.13 12.67 16.82
CA GLU A 50 6.04 13.68 17.37
C GLU A 50 5.77 15.07 16.77
N LEU A 51 5.69 15.16 15.41
CA LEU A 51 5.39 16.39 14.72
C LEU A 51 4.02 16.95 15.10
N ARG A 52 3.02 16.09 15.24
CA ARG A 52 1.66 16.51 15.64
C ARG A 52 1.64 17.13 17.02
N LEU A 53 2.29 16.50 18.00
CA LEU A 53 2.39 17.05 19.36
C LEU A 53 3.11 18.41 19.35
N LYS A 54 4.19 18.54 18.59
CA LYS A 54 4.93 19.80 18.44
C LYS A 54 4.08 20.90 17.81
N VAL A 55 3.35 20.58 16.74
CA VAL A 55 2.45 21.53 16.06
C VAL A 55 1.28 21.93 16.96
N GLU A 56 0.67 20.98 17.67
CA GLU A 56 -0.43 21.27 18.61
C GLU A 56 0.01 22.19 19.75
N GLU A 57 1.22 22.00 20.28
CA GLU A 57 1.77 22.85 21.32
C GLU A 57 2.07 24.27 20.79
N GLY A 58 2.67 24.36 19.60
CA GLY A 58 2.95 25.65 18.95
C GLY A 58 1.66 26.43 18.64
N ILE A 59 0.65 25.78 18.05
CA ILE A 59 -0.65 26.40 17.78
C ILE A 59 -1.34 26.84 19.10
N ARG A 60 -1.23 26.03 20.14
CA ARG A 60 -1.81 26.39 21.45
C ARG A 60 -1.14 27.63 22.04
N GLY A 61 0.19 27.75 21.90
CA GLY A 61 0.95 28.94 22.29
C GLY A 61 0.52 30.17 21.49
N ALA A 62 0.49 30.08 20.18
CA ALA A 62 0.07 31.14 19.29
C ALA A 62 -1.37 31.62 19.56
N ASN A 63 -2.30 30.67 19.79
CA ASN A 63 -3.68 31.00 20.12
C ASN A 63 -3.81 31.75 21.47
N ARG A 64 -2.99 31.41 22.47
CA ARG A 64 -2.97 32.17 23.75
C ARG A 64 -2.55 33.60 23.53
N SER A 65 -1.46 33.83 22.80
CA SER A 65 -0.99 35.18 22.45
C SER A 65 -2.05 35.94 21.64
N PHE A 66 -2.71 35.27 20.70
CA PHE A 66 -3.78 35.88 19.91
C PHE A 66 -5.01 36.28 20.75
N VAL A 67 -5.39 35.46 21.74
CA VAL A 67 -6.49 35.80 22.68
C VAL A 67 -6.12 37.02 23.53
N LEU A 68 -4.86 37.15 23.97
CA LEU A 68 -4.39 38.31 24.72
C LEU A 68 -4.42 39.54 23.83
N ALA A 69 -3.92 39.48 22.58
CA ALA A 69 -3.99 40.56 21.59
C ALA A 69 -5.44 41.02 21.35
N LYS A 70 -6.38 40.04 21.19
CA LYS A 70 -7.80 40.35 21.01
C LYS A 70 -8.42 41.04 22.21
N ALA A 71 -7.97 40.73 23.42
CA ALA A 71 -8.46 41.41 24.64
C ALA A 71 -7.97 42.88 24.78
N GLY A 72 -6.79 43.18 24.22
CA GLY A 72 -6.18 44.52 24.23
C GLY A 72 -6.53 45.43 23.09
N MET A 73 -7.14 44.88 22.00
CA MET A 73 -7.42 45.63 20.75
C MET A 73 -8.92 45.59 20.41
N SER A 74 -9.37 46.61 19.63
CA SER A 74 -10.72 46.58 19.08
C SER A 74 -10.81 45.52 17.94
N GLU A 75 -11.98 44.93 17.77
CA GLU A 75 -12.18 43.92 16.71
C GLU A 75 -11.98 44.47 15.29
N GLU A 76 -12.34 45.77 15.08
CA GLU A 76 -12.15 46.46 13.82
C GLU A 76 -10.66 46.67 13.50
N THR A 77 -9.86 47.06 14.50
CA THR A 77 -8.42 47.22 14.36
C THR A 77 -7.72 45.90 14.06
N LEU A 78 -8.12 44.84 14.76
CA LEU A 78 -7.58 43.48 14.53
C LEU A 78 -7.90 42.99 13.12
N ARG A 79 -9.15 43.16 12.65
CA ARG A 79 -9.54 42.81 11.29
C ARG A 79 -8.77 43.61 10.25
N ALA A 80 -8.59 44.91 10.45
CA ALA A 80 -7.83 45.75 9.53
C ALA A 80 -6.35 45.33 9.46
N ALA A 81 -5.74 44.98 10.61
CA ALA A 81 -4.35 44.54 10.68
C ALA A 81 -4.11 43.22 9.90
N LEU A 82 -5.05 42.27 9.95
CA LEU A 82 -4.92 40.93 9.33
C LEU A 82 -5.53 40.85 7.92
N MET A 83 -6.12 41.95 7.39
CA MET A 83 -6.88 41.96 6.15
C MET A 83 -6.00 41.71 4.89
N ALA A 84 -4.76 42.18 4.90
CA ALA A 84 -3.87 42.08 3.77
C ALA A 84 -2.54 41.42 4.17
N PRO A 85 -2.39 40.09 3.96
CA PRO A 85 -1.12 39.43 4.26
C PRO A 85 0.00 39.95 3.38
N LYS A 86 1.16 40.23 3.96
CA LYS A 86 2.34 40.70 3.25
C LYS A 86 3.19 39.56 2.71
N GLN A 87 3.28 38.47 3.47
CA GLN A 87 4.03 37.28 3.10
C GLN A 87 3.13 36.25 2.41
N GLU A 88 3.65 35.61 1.38
CA GLU A 88 3.00 34.51 0.65
C GLU A 88 3.92 33.29 0.66
N VAL A 89 3.35 32.14 0.89
CA VAL A 89 4.06 30.87 0.85
C VAL A 89 3.63 30.11 -0.40
N ILE A 90 4.58 29.87 -1.30
CA ILE A 90 4.36 29.13 -2.55
C ILE A 90 4.81 27.68 -2.32
N LEU A 91 3.84 26.76 -2.30
CA LEU A 91 4.11 25.34 -2.13
C LEU A 91 4.45 24.69 -3.48
N LYS A 92 5.61 24.02 -3.55
CA LYS A 92 6.03 23.19 -4.67
C LYS A 92 5.85 21.72 -4.29
N GLN A 93 5.03 21.01 -5.05
CA GLN A 93 4.81 19.60 -4.82
C GLN A 93 5.73 18.77 -5.70
N GLY A 94 6.60 17.98 -5.07
CA GLY A 94 7.36 16.90 -5.68
C GLY A 94 6.75 15.53 -5.34
N SER A 95 7.30 14.46 -5.93
CA SER A 95 6.97 13.08 -5.54
C SER A 95 8.24 12.24 -5.42
N LYS A 96 8.32 11.41 -4.39
CA LYS A 96 9.37 10.42 -4.16
C LYS A 96 8.74 9.04 -4.18
N ASN A 97 9.30 8.13 -4.98
CA ASN A 97 8.83 6.74 -5.00
C ASN A 97 9.52 5.91 -3.92
N VAL A 98 8.72 5.30 -3.03
CA VAL A 98 9.18 4.37 -2.01
C VAL A 98 8.40 3.07 -2.18
N MET A 99 9.08 1.99 -2.56
CA MET A 99 8.50 0.65 -2.76
C MET A 99 7.24 0.62 -3.64
N SER A 100 7.23 1.42 -4.71
CA SER A 100 6.09 1.59 -5.63
C SER A 100 4.91 2.38 -5.04
N VAL A 101 5.15 3.15 -3.98
CA VAL A 101 4.23 4.16 -3.44
C VAL A 101 4.82 5.53 -3.74
N ASP A 102 4.07 6.37 -4.44
CA ASP A 102 4.48 7.75 -4.72
C ASP A 102 4.10 8.63 -3.53
N ILE A 103 5.10 8.99 -2.74
CA ILE A 103 4.97 9.82 -1.55
C ILE A 103 5.16 11.28 -1.97
N PRO A 104 4.27 12.21 -1.59
CA PRO A 104 4.48 13.62 -1.85
C PRO A 104 5.65 14.15 -1.03
N VAL A 105 6.39 15.08 -1.61
CA VAL A 105 7.43 15.87 -0.96
C VAL A 105 7.07 17.33 -1.15
N PHE A 106 7.04 18.09 -0.07
CA PHE A 106 6.66 19.49 -0.09
C PHE A 106 7.88 20.39 0.11
N ASP A 107 8.23 21.11 -0.94
CA ASP A 107 9.14 22.23 -0.86
C ASP A 107 8.35 23.54 -0.87
N TYR A 108 8.77 24.52 -0.11
CA TYR A 108 8.10 25.82 -0.08
C TYR A 108 9.08 26.96 -0.22
N ASP A 109 8.68 27.95 -0.99
CA ASP A 109 9.37 29.22 -1.12
C ASP A 109 8.51 30.32 -0.48
N THR A 110 9.17 31.25 0.21
CA THR A 110 8.53 32.44 0.72
C THR A 110 8.74 33.58 -0.28
N ARG A 111 7.77 34.48 -0.39
CA ARG A 111 7.84 35.63 -1.30
C ARG A 111 9.08 36.48 -1.07
N THR A 112 9.44 36.69 0.20
CA THR A 112 10.65 37.45 0.60
C THR A 112 11.49 36.55 1.51
N ALA A 113 12.82 36.68 1.40
CA ALA A 113 13.78 35.98 2.23
C ALA A 113 13.89 36.53 3.66
N ASP A 114 13.34 37.72 3.91
CA ASP A 114 13.39 38.39 5.20
C ASP A 114 12.34 37.83 6.15
N GLN A 115 12.79 37.25 7.27
CA GLN A 115 11.93 36.70 8.30
C GLN A 115 11.03 37.73 9.01
N ASN A 116 11.40 39.00 8.98
CA ASN A 116 10.64 40.10 9.59
C ASN A 116 9.50 40.61 8.70
N ASP A 117 9.43 40.15 7.45
CA ASP A 117 8.41 40.58 6.49
C ASP A 117 7.05 39.89 6.67
N ILE A 118 6.85 39.23 7.82
CA ILE A 118 5.59 38.58 8.20
C ILE A 118 4.53 39.60 8.68
N TYR A 119 4.96 40.78 9.13
CA TYR A 119 4.05 41.78 9.70
C TYR A 119 3.43 42.63 8.57
N SER A 120 2.12 42.56 8.42
CA SER A 120 1.35 43.27 7.39
C SER A 120 0.81 44.64 7.88
N TYR A 121 1.03 44.98 9.13
CA TYR A 121 0.45 46.15 9.82
C TYR A 121 1.53 47.03 10.41
N GLY A 122 1.16 48.32 10.66
CA GLY A 122 2.04 49.28 11.29
C GLY A 122 1.90 49.25 12.84
N PHE A 123 2.84 49.88 13.51
CA PHE A 123 2.88 49.93 14.97
C PHE A 123 1.74 50.77 15.63
N ALA A 124 1.04 51.59 14.84
CA ALA A 124 -0.04 52.38 15.34
C ALA A 124 -1.28 51.53 15.63
N PHE A 125 -1.75 51.55 16.85
CA PHE A 125 -2.97 50.81 17.34
C PHE A 125 -2.85 49.28 17.38
N THR A 126 -1.66 48.71 17.23
CA THR A 126 -1.43 47.29 17.33
C THR A 126 -0.72 46.91 18.63
N SER A 127 -1.07 45.75 19.19
CA SER A 127 -0.47 45.23 20.42
C SER A 127 0.75 44.38 20.13
N SER A 128 1.76 44.41 21.00
CA SER A 128 2.94 43.55 20.94
C SER A 128 2.55 42.02 21.08
N ASP A 129 1.40 41.73 21.70
CA ASP A 129 0.90 40.35 21.79
C ASP A 129 0.49 39.79 20.41
N LEU A 130 0.03 40.69 19.49
CA LEU A 130 -0.28 40.29 18.12
C LEU A 130 1.00 39.89 17.35
N ASP A 131 2.10 40.67 17.54
CA ASP A 131 3.39 40.36 16.95
C ASP A 131 3.90 38.98 17.43
N GLY A 132 3.77 38.71 18.74
CA GLY A 132 4.10 37.42 19.33
C GLY A 132 3.27 36.26 18.76
N ALA A 133 1.98 36.49 18.51
CA ALA A 133 1.10 35.45 17.92
C ALA A 133 1.46 35.16 16.47
N VAL A 134 1.69 36.19 15.66
CA VAL A 134 2.08 36.05 14.24
C VAL A 134 3.45 35.36 14.12
N HIS A 135 4.42 35.76 14.96
CA HIS A 135 5.74 35.13 14.98
C HIS A 135 5.66 33.64 15.34
N SER A 136 4.91 33.30 16.41
CA SER A 136 4.72 31.90 16.81
C SER A 136 4.05 31.05 15.71
N LEU A 137 3.09 31.61 14.97
CA LEU A 137 2.47 30.91 13.83
C LEU A 137 3.46 30.73 12.67
N ALA A 138 4.31 31.72 12.40
CA ALA A 138 5.33 31.64 11.36
C ALA A 138 6.37 30.56 11.68
N GLU A 139 6.75 30.39 12.96
CA GLU A 139 7.66 29.33 13.41
C GLU A 139 7.05 27.93 13.29
N VAL A 140 5.74 27.78 13.49
CA VAL A 140 5.04 26.49 13.44
C VAL A 140 4.77 26.08 11.98
N LEU A 141 4.70 27.00 11.03
CA LEU A 141 4.34 26.74 9.64
C LEU A 141 5.20 25.65 8.96
N PRO A 142 6.55 25.64 9.08
CA PRO A 142 7.37 24.57 8.51
C PRO A 142 7.04 23.19 9.09
N ASP A 143 6.76 23.12 10.38
CA ASP A 143 6.40 21.86 11.04
C ASP A 143 4.99 21.39 10.61
N MET A 144 4.06 22.31 10.35
CA MET A 144 2.75 21.98 9.77
C MET A 144 2.86 21.42 8.35
N LEU A 145 3.73 21.97 7.51
CA LEU A 145 3.97 21.46 6.15
C LEU A 145 4.59 20.06 6.19
N LYS A 146 5.58 19.83 7.07
CA LYS A 146 6.15 18.48 7.29
C LYS A 146 5.12 17.50 7.84
N LEU A 147 4.25 17.95 8.74
CA LEU A 147 3.15 17.12 9.26
C LEU A 147 2.21 16.71 8.13
N ALA A 148 1.80 17.65 7.27
CA ALA A 148 0.91 17.36 6.14
C ALA A 148 1.55 16.35 5.15
N GLU A 149 2.86 16.48 4.88
CA GLU A 149 3.62 15.54 4.07
C GLU A 149 3.64 14.14 4.68
N THR A 150 3.95 14.03 5.98
CA THR A 150 4.01 12.74 6.68
C THR A 150 2.64 12.11 6.83
N GLU A 151 1.59 12.86 7.12
CA GLU A 151 0.20 12.36 7.19
C GLU A 151 -0.25 11.80 5.83
N LYS A 152 0.02 12.53 4.75
CA LYS A 152 -0.32 12.05 3.41
C LYS A 152 0.46 10.80 3.02
N SER A 153 1.74 10.75 3.36
CA SER A 153 2.60 9.59 3.16
C SER A 153 2.08 8.36 3.92
N CYS A 154 1.69 8.53 5.18
CA CYS A 154 1.07 7.47 5.99
C CYS A 154 -0.24 6.95 5.35
N GLN A 155 -1.10 7.84 4.85
CA GLN A 155 -2.34 7.44 4.18
C GLN A 155 -2.09 6.59 2.93
N LEU A 156 -1.14 7.02 2.09
CA LEU A 156 -0.80 6.31 0.85
C LEU A 156 -0.16 4.95 1.14
N MET A 157 0.75 4.89 2.12
CA MET A 157 1.36 3.63 2.55
C MET A 157 0.33 2.67 3.16
N ALA A 158 -0.57 3.15 4.01
CA ALA A 158 -1.64 2.34 4.60
C ALA A 158 -2.52 1.71 3.51
N ALA A 159 -2.91 2.48 2.49
CA ALA A 159 -3.71 1.99 1.37
C ALA A 159 -2.98 0.90 0.57
N GLU A 160 -1.67 1.05 0.31
CA GLU A 160 -0.90 0.03 -0.41
C GLU A 160 -0.63 -1.21 0.45
N ILE A 161 -0.42 -1.06 1.76
CA ILE A 161 -0.31 -2.18 2.71
C ILE A 161 -1.62 -3.00 2.71
N GLU A 162 -2.78 -2.33 2.76
CA GLU A 162 -4.07 -3.01 2.71
C GLU A 162 -4.27 -3.76 1.40
N LYS A 163 -3.96 -3.14 0.27
CA LYS A 163 -4.03 -3.74 -1.06
C LYS A 163 -3.09 -4.95 -1.20
N THR A 164 -1.86 -4.83 -0.70
CA THR A 164 -0.89 -5.94 -0.69
C THR A 164 -1.33 -7.06 0.21
N ARG A 165 -1.88 -6.77 1.40
CA ARG A 165 -2.44 -7.74 2.33
C ARG A 165 -3.58 -8.54 1.69
N ARG A 166 -4.51 -7.86 0.99
CA ARG A 166 -5.60 -8.53 0.27
C ARG A 166 -5.07 -9.49 -0.80
N ARG A 167 -4.01 -9.07 -1.55
CA ARG A 167 -3.38 -9.93 -2.57
C ARG A 167 -2.68 -11.14 -1.95
N VAL A 168 -1.94 -10.96 -0.86
CA VAL A 168 -1.29 -12.05 -0.12
C VAL A 168 -2.33 -13.04 0.38
N ASN A 169 -3.41 -12.57 1.02
CA ASN A 169 -4.48 -13.44 1.51
C ASN A 169 -5.20 -14.20 0.38
N ALA A 170 -5.45 -13.56 -0.76
CA ALA A 170 -6.04 -14.22 -1.92
C ALA A 170 -5.13 -15.31 -2.49
N LEU A 171 -3.82 -15.08 -2.54
CA LEU A 171 -2.86 -16.10 -2.97
C LEU A 171 -2.81 -17.27 -2.00
N GLU A 172 -2.75 -17.00 -0.71
CA GLU A 172 -2.58 -18.02 0.36
C GLU A 172 -3.82 -18.89 0.55
N HIS A 173 -5.00 -18.27 0.58
CA HIS A 173 -6.23 -18.97 0.97
C HIS A 173 -7.12 -19.39 -0.20
N VAL A 174 -6.92 -18.83 -1.39
CA VAL A 174 -7.75 -19.15 -2.57
C VAL A 174 -6.90 -19.76 -3.68
N ILE A 175 -5.94 -19.03 -4.22
CA ILE A 175 -5.25 -19.42 -5.45
C ILE A 175 -4.35 -20.64 -5.26
N ILE A 176 -3.55 -20.68 -4.20
CA ILE A 176 -2.63 -21.78 -3.92
C ILE A 176 -3.39 -23.07 -3.62
N PRO A 177 -4.39 -23.10 -2.70
CA PRO A 177 -5.16 -24.33 -2.43
C PRO A 177 -5.93 -24.81 -3.65
N GLU A 178 -6.61 -23.92 -4.37
CA GLU A 178 -7.37 -24.27 -5.58
C GLU A 178 -6.49 -24.90 -6.67
N THR A 179 -5.30 -24.33 -6.89
CA THR A 179 -4.35 -24.89 -7.86
C THR A 179 -3.78 -26.25 -7.40
N GLN A 180 -3.56 -26.44 -6.10
CA GLN A 180 -3.12 -27.73 -5.53
C GLN A 180 -4.19 -28.81 -5.67
N GLU A 181 -5.45 -28.49 -5.39
CA GLU A 181 -6.58 -29.39 -5.58
C GLU A 181 -6.74 -29.76 -7.05
N GLY A 182 -6.64 -28.80 -7.97
CA GLY A 182 -6.67 -29.02 -9.41
C GLY A 182 -5.56 -29.97 -9.89
N ILE A 183 -4.33 -29.77 -9.42
CA ILE A 183 -3.20 -30.66 -9.72
C ILE A 183 -3.47 -32.07 -9.21
N ARG A 184 -3.94 -32.22 -7.97
CA ARG A 184 -4.27 -33.52 -7.38
C ARG A 184 -5.36 -34.23 -8.18
N TYR A 185 -6.42 -33.52 -8.55
CA TYR A 185 -7.51 -34.05 -9.36
C TYR A 185 -7.04 -34.55 -10.73
N ILE A 186 -6.26 -33.75 -11.46
CA ILE A 186 -5.74 -34.14 -12.79
C ILE A 186 -4.81 -35.34 -12.66
N THR A 187 -3.90 -35.37 -11.68
CA THR A 187 -2.97 -36.45 -11.46
C THR A 187 -3.73 -37.75 -11.24
N MET A 188 -4.72 -37.74 -10.31
CA MET A 188 -5.55 -38.91 -10.04
C MET A 188 -6.31 -39.43 -11.28
N LYS A 189 -6.81 -38.50 -12.14
CA LYS A 189 -7.51 -38.88 -13.37
C LYS A 189 -6.57 -39.43 -14.44
N LEU A 190 -5.37 -38.89 -14.54
CA LEU A 190 -4.36 -39.42 -15.47
C LEU A 190 -3.87 -40.81 -15.04
N ASP A 191 -3.63 -41.02 -13.75
CA ASP A 191 -3.22 -42.31 -13.20
C ASP A 191 -4.32 -43.38 -13.43
N GLU A 192 -5.59 -43.05 -13.24
CA GLU A 192 -6.72 -43.93 -13.51
C GLU A 192 -6.84 -44.26 -15.00
N ASN A 193 -6.64 -43.29 -15.88
CA ASN A 193 -6.63 -43.54 -17.33
C ASN A 193 -5.46 -44.47 -17.74
N GLU A 194 -4.26 -44.24 -17.19
CA GLU A 194 -3.10 -45.11 -17.45
C GLU A 194 -3.35 -46.55 -16.94
N ARG A 195 -3.88 -46.72 -15.72
CA ARG A 195 -4.25 -48.00 -15.16
C ARG A 195 -5.29 -48.71 -16.04
N SER A 196 -6.35 -48.04 -16.43
CA SER A 196 -7.39 -48.56 -17.32
C SER A 196 -6.81 -49.01 -18.66
N THR A 197 -5.89 -48.23 -19.23
CA THR A 197 -5.23 -48.59 -20.48
C THR A 197 -4.33 -49.81 -20.33
N GLN A 198 -3.58 -49.95 -19.23
CA GLN A 198 -2.75 -51.10 -18.93
C GLN A 198 -3.59 -52.36 -18.80
N VAL A 199 -4.72 -52.33 -18.07
CA VAL A 199 -5.63 -53.47 -17.92
C VAL A 199 -6.21 -53.87 -19.28
N ARG A 200 -6.61 -52.93 -20.14
CA ARG A 200 -7.08 -53.23 -21.49
C ARG A 200 -6.01 -53.89 -22.33
N LEU A 201 -4.75 -53.40 -22.27
CA LEU A 201 -3.62 -53.96 -23.01
C LEU A 201 -3.31 -55.42 -22.54
N MET A 202 -3.35 -55.67 -21.20
CA MET A 202 -3.18 -57.04 -20.66
C MET A 202 -4.25 -57.98 -21.22
N LYS A 203 -5.52 -57.52 -21.21
CA LYS A 203 -6.62 -58.35 -21.71
C LYS A 203 -6.53 -58.63 -23.23
N VAL A 204 -6.11 -57.65 -24.02
CA VAL A 204 -5.87 -57.86 -25.45
C VAL A 204 -4.70 -58.83 -25.69
N LYS A 205 -3.62 -58.75 -24.90
CA LYS A 205 -2.50 -59.68 -24.96
C LYS A 205 -2.97 -61.11 -24.64
N ASP A 206 -3.76 -61.28 -23.61
CA ASP A 206 -4.28 -62.63 -23.20
C ASP A 206 -5.17 -63.22 -24.32
N MET A 207 -6.06 -62.42 -24.93
CA MET A 207 -6.87 -62.87 -26.06
C MET A 207 -6.01 -63.26 -27.27
N MET A 208 -4.95 -62.50 -27.58
CA MET A 208 -4.05 -62.88 -28.68
C MET A 208 -3.28 -64.15 -28.41
N LEU A 209 -2.90 -64.44 -27.17
CA LEU A 209 -2.24 -65.67 -26.78
C LEU A 209 -3.20 -66.88 -26.87
N GLU A 210 -4.45 -66.73 -26.42
CA GLU A 210 -5.49 -67.77 -26.55
C GLU A 210 -5.79 -68.10 -28.01
N ASP A 211 -5.88 -67.09 -28.87
CA ASP A 211 -6.10 -67.33 -30.29
C ASP A 211 -4.87 -67.99 -30.97
N ALA A 212 -3.63 -67.63 -30.61
CA ALA A 212 -2.44 -68.29 -31.06
C ALA A 212 -2.37 -69.75 -30.65
N HIS A 213 -2.79 -70.09 -29.41
CA HIS A 213 -2.92 -71.45 -28.94
C HIS A 213 -3.97 -72.20 -29.74
N LYS A 214 -5.16 -71.74 -29.97
CA LYS A 214 -6.21 -72.30 -30.78
C LYS A 214 -5.77 -72.58 -32.23
N TYR A 215 -4.94 -71.70 -32.82
CA TYR A 215 -4.37 -71.91 -34.16
C TYR A 215 -3.33 -73.04 -34.16
N SER A 216 -2.50 -73.16 -33.13
CA SER A 216 -1.50 -74.19 -33.03
C SER A 216 -2.12 -75.64 -32.77
N GLU A 217 -3.26 -75.73 -32.08
CA GLU A 217 -4.02 -76.97 -31.87
C GLU A 217 -4.75 -77.43 -33.14
N LYS A 218 -5.19 -76.51 -34.00
CA LYS A 218 -5.86 -76.85 -35.27
C LYS A 218 -4.90 -77.36 -36.38
N GLN A 219 -3.59 -77.16 -36.20
CA GLN A 219 -2.56 -77.60 -37.14
C GLN A 219 -1.89 -78.96 -36.72
N LYS A 220 -2.26 -79.53 -35.59
CA LYS A 220 -1.92 -80.88 -35.16
C LYS A 220 -3.08 -81.80 -35.44
#